data_39c6528aa2d2205e0330b5533cfc6fff
#
_entry.id   39c6528aa2d2205e0330b5533cfc6fff
#
_cell.length_a   1.000
_cell.length_b   1.000
_cell.length_c   1.000
_cell.angle_alpha   90.00
_cell.angle_beta   90.00
_cell.angle_gamma   90.00
#
_symmetry.space_group_name_H-M   'P 1'
#
loop_
_entity.id
_entity.type
_entity.pdbx_description
1 polymer ?
#
loop_
_entity_poly.entity_id
_entity_poly.type
_entity_poly.pdbx_seq_one_letter_code
_entity_poly.pdbx_strand_id
1 'polypeptide(L)'
;MKTQVAILCGGLSGEHQVSLISAFNIARALSRENYEVQLIGIRKDGSWCWRSKGDLLCQTDDIREIHLHPAAETLLPRQLGQLQNEQGKLQWQADVCFPITHGNFGEDGSLQGMLRLLRIPFVGCDVWGSAISMDKDVTKRLLVQAGLPVTPFITLRRNENLLYSEVVARLGSPFFVKPTREGSSLGVAKVRNEDEYLEALKEAFSLDHKILLEQAIIGREIEAAVLGNDSPEVAKILGEIIPNHEFY
;
A
#
# COMPACT_ATOMS: atom_id res chain seq x y z
N MET A 1 -4.45 -2.06 -32.36
CA MET A 1 -4.59 -0.87 -31.50
C MET A 1 -3.75 -1.14 -30.25
N LYS A 2 -3.15 -0.10 -29.66
CA LYS A 2 -2.43 -0.23 -28.38
C LYS A 2 -3.44 -0.28 -27.24
N THR A 3 -3.12 -1.04 -26.20
CA THR A 3 -3.90 -1.02 -24.95
C THR A 3 -3.70 0.30 -24.22
N GLN A 4 -4.79 0.96 -23.84
CA GLN A 4 -4.78 2.22 -23.10
C GLN A 4 -4.63 1.95 -21.60
N VAL A 5 -3.46 2.27 -21.03
CA VAL A 5 -3.13 1.98 -19.63
C VAL A 5 -3.13 3.26 -18.80
N ALA A 6 -4.02 3.34 -17.81
CA ALA A 6 -4.00 4.40 -16.79
C ALA A 6 -3.17 3.96 -15.59
N ILE A 7 -2.01 4.55 -15.37
CA ILE A 7 -1.24 4.34 -14.13
C ILE A 7 -1.77 5.31 -13.07
N LEU A 8 -2.36 4.77 -12.00
CA LEU A 8 -2.89 5.56 -10.88
C LEU A 8 -1.81 5.72 -9.83
N CYS A 9 -1.45 6.95 -9.48
CA CYS A 9 -0.36 7.25 -8.55
C CYS A 9 -0.69 8.37 -7.57
N GLY A 10 0.10 8.48 -6.51
CA GLY A 10 -0.13 9.42 -5.41
C GLY A 10 -1.00 8.80 -4.32
N GLY A 11 -2.12 9.43 -3.98
CA GLY A 11 -3.04 8.96 -2.94
C GLY A 11 -2.97 9.75 -1.65
N LEU A 12 -3.85 9.38 -0.69
CA LEU A 12 -4.05 10.09 0.58
C LEU A 12 -3.04 9.70 1.65
N SER A 13 -2.40 8.53 1.50
CA SER A 13 -1.50 7.97 2.51
C SER A 13 -0.20 8.75 2.67
N GLY A 14 0.54 8.46 3.73
CA GLY A 14 1.90 8.97 3.94
C GLY A 14 2.89 8.55 2.85
N GLU A 15 2.58 7.48 2.11
CA GLU A 15 3.40 6.90 1.05
C GLU A 15 3.17 7.54 -0.34
N HIS A 16 2.46 8.68 -0.39
CA HIS A 16 2.17 9.42 -1.63
C HIS A 16 3.40 9.59 -2.52
N GLN A 17 4.51 10.01 -1.94
CA GLN A 17 5.76 10.26 -2.67
C GLN A 17 6.35 9.00 -3.30
N VAL A 18 6.34 7.89 -2.56
CA VAL A 18 6.82 6.59 -3.04
C VAL A 18 5.99 6.13 -4.25
N SER A 19 4.69 6.35 -4.21
CA SER A 19 3.77 6.05 -5.31
C SER A 19 4.12 6.83 -6.59
N LEU A 20 4.46 8.12 -6.48
CA LEU A 20 4.87 8.92 -7.65
C LEU A 20 6.16 8.39 -8.29
N ILE A 21 7.14 8.01 -7.46
CA ILE A 21 8.40 7.41 -7.93
C ILE A 21 8.15 6.08 -8.63
N SER A 22 7.32 5.23 -8.02
CA SER A 22 6.95 3.94 -8.60
C SER A 22 6.25 4.09 -9.94
N ALA A 23 5.29 5.02 -10.05
CA ALA A 23 4.58 5.31 -11.29
C ALA A 23 5.50 5.81 -12.41
N PHE A 24 6.47 6.66 -12.07
CA PHE A 24 7.47 7.15 -12.99
C PHE A 24 8.28 5.99 -13.60
N ASN A 25 8.76 5.08 -12.75
CA ASN A 25 9.54 3.93 -13.19
C ASN A 25 8.72 2.95 -14.03
N ILE A 26 7.48 2.64 -13.64
CA ILE A 26 6.57 1.76 -14.38
C ILE A 26 6.25 2.37 -15.77
N ALA A 27 5.95 3.67 -15.82
CA ALA A 27 5.64 4.34 -17.08
C ALA A 27 6.81 4.30 -18.07
N ARG A 28 8.05 4.27 -17.57
CA ARG A 28 9.25 4.12 -18.40
C ARG A 28 9.52 2.68 -18.84
N ALA A 29 9.16 1.71 -18.00
CA ALA A 29 9.39 0.30 -18.27
C ALA A 29 8.38 -0.30 -19.27
N LEU A 30 7.17 0.26 -19.34
CA LEU A 30 6.13 -0.24 -20.26
C LEU A 30 6.48 0.03 -21.71
N SER A 31 6.37 -1.01 -22.55
CA SER A 31 6.65 -0.93 -24.00
C SER A 31 5.68 0.00 -24.70
N ARG A 32 6.21 1.05 -25.32
CA ARG A 32 5.44 2.01 -26.13
C ARG A 32 4.93 1.41 -27.46
N GLU A 33 5.37 0.25 -27.82
CA GLU A 33 4.86 -0.47 -29.02
C GLU A 33 3.48 -1.06 -28.74
N ASN A 34 3.29 -1.61 -27.52
CA ASN A 34 2.08 -2.34 -27.15
C ASN A 34 1.08 -1.48 -26.36
N TYR A 35 1.57 -0.47 -25.62
CA TYR A 35 0.78 0.30 -24.68
C TYR A 35 0.79 1.80 -24.99
N GLU A 36 -0.33 2.44 -24.78
CA GLU A 36 -0.44 3.88 -24.63
C GLU A 36 -0.70 4.19 -23.17
N VAL A 37 0.29 4.82 -22.54
CA VAL A 37 0.33 4.99 -21.08
C VAL A 37 0.02 6.42 -20.72
N GLN A 38 -0.97 6.59 -19.83
CA GLN A 38 -1.34 7.86 -19.23
C GLN A 38 -1.18 7.79 -17.71
N LEU A 39 -0.44 8.74 -17.14
CA LEU A 39 -0.37 8.92 -15.70
C LEU A 39 -1.60 9.68 -15.20
N ILE A 40 -2.24 9.15 -14.16
CA ILE A 40 -3.36 9.76 -13.47
C ILE A 40 -2.95 9.91 -12.00
N GLY A 41 -2.88 11.15 -11.52
CA GLY A 41 -2.53 11.47 -10.14
C GLY A 41 -3.75 11.47 -9.23
N ILE A 42 -3.58 10.99 -8.02
CA ILE A 42 -4.52 11.17 -6.91
C ILE A 42 -3.83 12.09 -5.90
N ARG A 43 -4.37 13.29 -5.70
CA ARG A 43 -3.82 14.25 -4.74
C ARG A 43 -4.07 13.81 -3.30
N LYS A 44 -3.43 14.46 -2.34
CA LYS A 44 -3.61 14.19 -0.91
C LYS A 44 -5.01 14.51 -0.38
N ASP A 45 -5.80 15.28 -1.11
CA ASP A 45 -7.22 15.53 -0.82
C ASP A 45 -8.17 14.49 -1.46
N GLY A 46 -7.63 13.51 -2.17
CA GLY A 46 -8.38 12.47 -2.88
C GLY A 46 -8.85 12.85 -4.28
N SER A 47 -8.65 14.09 -4.72
CA SER A 47 -9.03 14.49 -6.06
C SER A 47 -8.11 13.90 -7.13
N TRP A 48 -8.69 13.48 -8.26
CA TRP A 48 -7.94 12.93 -9.38
C TRP A 48 -7.48 14.04 -10.31
N CYS A 49 -6.30 13.88 -10.87
CA CYS A 49 -5.74 14.86 -11.81
C CYS A 49 -4.91 14.21 -12.91
N TRP A 50 -4.74 14.94 -13.99
CA TRP A 50 -3.92 14.55 -15.13
C TRP A 50 -3.35 15.78 -15.85
N ARG A 51 -2.60 15.54 -16.91
CA ARG A 51 -2.25 16.60 -17.87
C ARG A 51 -2.58 16.17 -19.27
N SER A 52 -3.32 17.00 -19.97
CA SER A 52 -3.65 16.81 -21.38
C SER A 52 -2.45 17.08 -22.29
N LYS A 53 -1.50 17.89 -21.84
CA LYS A 53 -0.26 18.22 -22.55
C LYS A 53 0.91 18.26 -21.59
N GLY A 54 1.96 17.51 -21.94
CA GLY A 54 3.19 17.41 -21.13
C GLY A 54 3.08 16.41 -19.97
N ASP A 55 4.11 16.36 -19.16
CA ASP A 55 4.24 15.37 -18.11
C ASP A 55 3.41 15.75 -16.87
N LEU A 56 2.71 14.77 -16.29
CA LEU A 56 2.00 14.92 -15.02
C LEU A 56 2.97 15.09 -13.86
N LEU A 57 4.12 14.41 -13.91
CA LEU A 57 5.13 14.44 -12.86
C LEU A 57 6.22 15.46 -13.21
N CYS A 58 6.45 16.41 -12.32
CA CYS A 58 7.62 17.26 -12.36
C CYS A 58 8.82 16.47 -11.88
N GLN A 59 9.85 16.38 -12.71
CA GLN A 59 11.11 15.76 -12.36
C GLN A 59 12.05 16.84 -11.79
N THR A 60 12.83 16.45 -10.79
CA THR A 60 13.91 17.23 -10.21
C THR A 60 15.20 16.41 -10.31
N ASP A 61 16.34 16.98 -9.96
CA ASP A 61 17.61 16.27 -9.92
C ASP A 61 17.60 15.14 -8.86
N ASP A 62 16.79 15.28 -7.81
CA ASP A 62 16.53 14.25 -6.82
C ASP A 62 15.16 13.58 -7.08
N ILE A 63 15.18 12.30 -7.45
CA ILE A 63 13.96 11.52 -7.70
C ILE A 63 13.01 11.51 -6.50
N ARG A 64 13.51 11.74 -5.27
CA ARG A 64 12.70 11.82 -4.05
C ARG A 64 11.82 13.08 -3.99
N GLU A 65 12.13 14.09 -4.79
CA GLU A 65 11.37 15.35 -4.88
C GLU A 65 10.37 15.38 -6.04
N ILE A 66 10.18 14.24 -6.72
CA ILE A 66 9.20 14.14 -7.81
C ILE A 66 7.80 14.49 -7.28
N HIS A 67 7.05 15.33 -7.98
CA HIS A 67 5.72 15.78 -7.52
C HIS A 67 4.73 15.94 -8.67
N LEU A 68 3.45 15.96 -8.33
CA LEU A 68 2.38 16.24 -9.29
C LEU A 68 2.50 17.68 -9.79
N HIS A 69 2.39 17.85 -11.11
CA HIS A 69 2.52 19.17 -11.73
C HIS A 69 1.44 20.13 -11.21
N PRO A 70 1.78 21.38 -10.79
CA PRO A 70 0.82 22.33 -10.23
C PRO A 70 -0.35 22.65 -11.16
N ALA A 71 -0.11 22.66 -12.48
CA ALA A 71 -1.14 22.91 -13.50
C ALA A 71 -1.88 21.62 -13.94
N ALA A 72 -1.83 20.53 -13.15
CA ALA A 72 -2.61 19.33 -13.44
C ALA A 72 -4.11 19.60 -13.30
N GLU A 73 -4.86 19.23 -14.32
CA GLU A 73 -6.31 19.42 -14.43
C GLU A 73 -7.06 18.37 -13.61
N THR A 74 -8.20 18.72 -13.02
CA THR A 74 -9.05 17.74 -12.30
C THR A 74 -9.71 16.79 -13.27
N LEU A 75 -9.73 15.51 -12.90
CA LEU A 75 -10.42 14.43 -13.60
C LEU A 75 -11.47 13.77 -12.71
N LEU A 76 -12.54 13.32 -13.35
CA LEU A 76 -13.59 12.53 -12.73
C LEU A 76 -13.64 11.15 -13.39
N PRO A 77 -13.31 10.07 -12.67
CA PRO A 77 -13.46 8.72 -13.19
C PRO A 77 -14.94 8.37 -13.38
N ARG A 78 -15.25 7.72 -14.48
CA ARG A 78 -16.58 7.23 -14.85
C ARG A 78 -16.53 5.76 -15.22
N GLN A 79 -17.69 5.18 -15.46
CA GLN A 79 -17.80 3.78 -15.85
C GLN A 79 -16.97 3.47 -17.11
N LEU A 80 -16.52 2.22 -17.22
CA LEU A 80 -15.81 1.67 -18.38
C LEU A 80 -14.52 2.45 -18.73
N GLY A 81 -13.82 2.94 -17.71
CA GLY A 81 -12.51 3.59 -17.88
C GLY A 81 -12.56 5.01 -18.43
N GLN A 82 -13.75 5.60 -18.57
CA GLN A 82 -13.86 6.99 -19.02
C GLN A 82 -13.34 7.96 -17.97
N LEU A 83 -12.52 8.90 -18.40
CA LEU A 83 -12.01 9.99 -17.60
C LEU A 83 -12.53 11.31 -18.18
N GLN A 84 -13.32 12.01 -17.39
CA GLN A 84 -14.00 13.25 -17.78
C GLN A 84 -13.45 14.46 -17.01
N ASN A 85 -13.49 15.63 -17.62
CA ASN A 85 -13.25 16.87 -16.88
C ASN A 85 -14.49 17.27 -16.05
N GLU A 86 -14.38 18.36 -15.30
CA GLU A 86 -15.47 18.87 -14.44
C GLU A 86 -16.73 19.26 -15.23
N GLN A 87 -16.60 19.58 -16.51
CA GLN A 87 -17.72 19.88 -17.41
C GLN A 87 -18.35 18.62 -18.03
N GLY A 88 -17.90 17.42 -17.64
CA GLY A 88 -18.40 16.15 -18.14
C GLY A 88 -17.89 15.77 -19.54
N LYS A 89 -16.93 16.50 -20.09
CA LYS A 89 -16.34 16.18 -21.40
C LYS A 89 -15.32 15.06 -21.23
N LEU A 90 -15.46 14.00 -22.04
CA LEU A 90 -14.49 12.92 -22.10
C LEU A 90 -13.11 13.45 -22.50
N GLN A 91 -12.10 13.16 -21.70
CA GLN A 91 -10.71 13.53 -21.93
C GLN A 91 -9.90 12.33 -22.44
N TRP A 92 -10.11 11.16 -21.83
CA TRP A 92 -9.41 9.93 -22.18
C TRP A 92 -10.20 8.72 -21.69
N GLN A 93 -9.87 7.53 -22.22
CA GLN A 93 -10.49 6.29 -21.82
C GLN A 93 -9.42 5.21 -21.62
N ALA A 94 -9.42 4.60 -20.44
CA ALA A 94 -8.55 3.49 -20.10
C ALA A 94 -9.21 2.16 -20.48
N ASP A 95 -8.44 1.25 -21.06
CA ASP A 95 -8.80 -0.16 -21.16
C ASP A 95 -8.51 -0.88 -19.83
N VAL A 96 -7.44 -0.47 -19.14
CA VAL A 96 -7.02 -1.03 -17.86
C VAL A 96 -6.35 0.03 -16.98
N CYS A 97 -6.61 -0.04 -15.69
CA CYS A 97 -5.88 0.74 -14.69
C CYS A 97 -4.74 -0.07 -14.08
N PHE A 98 -3.62 0.58 -13.84
CA PHE A 98 -2.50 0.05 -13.06
C PHE A 98 -2.36 0.89 -11.79
N PRO A 99 -3.03 0.50 -10.68
CA PRO A 99 -2.85 1.19 -9.40
C PRO A 99 -1.46 0.95 -8.87
N ILE A 100 -0.77 2.02 -8.50
CA ILE A 100 0.51 1.98 -7.78
C ILE A 100 0.48 2.96 -6.61
N THR A 101 -0.69 3.16 -6.05
CA THR A 101 -0.90 3.82 -4.77
C THR A 101 -0.52 2.88 -3.64
N HIS A 102 0.13 3.39 -2.60
CA HIS A 102 0.58 2.62 -1.46
C HIS A 102 -0.22 2.97 -0.19
N GLY A 103 -0.26 2.04 0.76
CA GLY A 103 -0.91 2.21 2.05
C GLY A 103 -2.43 2.34 2.00
N ASN A 104 -2.97 3.03 3.01
CA ASN A 104 -4.41 3.22 3.18
C ASN A 104 -5.06 3.88 1.95
N PHE A 105 -6.27 3.44 1.61
CA PHE A 105 -7.05 3.80 0.41
C PHE A 105 -6.45 3.34 -0.92
N GLY A 106 -5.21 2.87 -0.95
CA GLY A 106 -4.55 2.36 -2.15
C GLY A 106 -4.47 0.83 -2.19
N GLU A 107 -4.16 0.20 -1.04
CA GLU A 107 -3.90 -1.25 -0.93
C GLU A 107 -4.91 -1.96 -0.02
N ASP A 108 -5.86 -1.26 0.57
CA ASP A 108 -6.85 -1.78 1.53
C ASP A 108 -8.16 -2.29 0.89
N GLY A 109 -8.25 -2.30 -0.43
CA GLY A 109 -9.44 -2.69 -1.18
C GLY A 109 -10.36 -1.53 -1.55
N SER A 110 -10.16 -0.32 -1.01
CA SER A 110 -11.01 0.86 -1.28
C SER A 110 -10.95 1.29 -2.73
N LEU A 111 -9.75 1.51 -3.26
CA LEU A 111 -9.52 1.87 -4.66
C LEU A 111 -10.00 0.75 -5.59
N GLN A 112 -9.68 -0.51 -5.28
CA GLN A 112 -10.09 -1.69 -6.02
C GLN A 112 -11.62 -1.82 -6.08
N GLY A 113 -12.30 -1.55 -4.95
CA GLY A 113 -13.76 -1.52 -4.88
C GLY A 113 -14.39 -0.45 -5.78
N MET A 114 -13.82 0.75 -5.78
CA MET A 114 -14.24 1.83 -6.67
C MET A 114 -14.06 1.45 -8.15
N LEU A 115 -12.89 0.92 -8.53
CA LEU A 115 -12.62 0.49 -9.90
C LEU A 115 -13.59 -0.61 -10.36
N ARG A 116 -13.92 -1.57 -9.47
CA ARG A 116 -14.94 -2.60 -9.74
C ARG A 116 -16.33 -2.02 -9.96
N LEU A 117 -16.77 -1.10 -9.12
CA LEU A 117 -18.07 -0.43 -9.28
C LEU A 117 -18.14 0.35 -10.59
N LEU A 118 -17.03 0.98 -10.99
CA LEU A 118 -16.91 1.67 -12.27
C LEU A 118 -16.68 0.71 -13.47
N ARG A 119 -16.58 -0.60 -13.22
CA ARG A 119 -16.34 -1.63 -14.25
C ARG A 119 -15.06 -1.37 -15.04
N ILE A 120 -14.01 -0.96 -14.34
CA ILE A 120 -12.69 -0.69 -14.91
C ILE A 120 -11.79 -1.88 -14.57
N PRO A 121 -11.27 -2.62 -15.56
CA PRO A 121 -10.24 -3.62 -15.31
C PRO A 121 -9.01 -3.00 -14.66
N PHE A 122 -8.36 -3.73 -13.76
CA PHE A 122 -7.14 -3.23 -13.11
C PHE A 122 -6.14 -4.35 -12.82
N VAL A 123 -4.88 -3.95 -12.71
CA VAL A 123 -3.76 -4.81 -12.34
C VAL A 123 -3.64 -4.85 -10.80
N GLY A 124 -3.34 -6.03 -10.26
CA GLY A 124 -3.14 -6.24 -8.82
C GLY A 124 -4.24 -7.06 -8.18
N CYS A 125 -4.17 -7.17 -6.86
CA CYS A 125 -5.13 -7.92 -6.05
C CYS A 125 -6.53 -7.32 -6.13
N ASP A 126 -7.54 -8.17 -6.02
CA ASP A 126 -8.92 -7.70 -5.91
C ASP A 126 -9.24 -7.11 -4.52
N VAL A 127 -10.49 -6.72 -4.31
CA VAL A 127 -10.95 -6.12 -3.06
C VAL A 127 -10.66 -7.00 -1.84
N TRP A 128 -10.93 -8.32 -1.96
CA TRP A 128 -10.74 -9.25 -0.85
C TRP A 128 -9.27 -9.50 -0.57
N GLY A 129 -8.47 -9.73 -1.61
CA GLY A 129 -7.03 -9.92 -1.47
C GLY A 129 -6.37 -8.71 -0.84
N SER A 130 -6.69 -7.51 -1.30
CA SER A 130 -6.17 -6.26 -0.77
C SER A 130 -6.56 -6.03 0.70
N ALA A 131 -7.86 -6.12 1.02
CA ALA A 131 -8.35 -5.86 2.37
C ALA A 131 -7.81 -6.86 3.42
N ILE A 132 -7.76 -8.14 3.06
CA ILE A 132 -7.23 -9.20 3.92
C ILE A 132 -5.73 -9.02 4.15
N SER A 133 -4.96 -8.75 3.09
CA SER A 133 -3.50 -8.61 3.18
C SER A 133 -3.09 -7.33 3.93
N MET A 134 -3.89 -6.29 3.86
CA MET A 134 -3.62 -5.04 4.57
C MET A 134 -3.76 -5.19 6.09
N ASP A 135 -4.77 -5.93 6.57
CA ASP A 135 -5.01 -6.15 8.00
C ASP A 135 -4.16 -7.33 8.51
N LYS A 136 -3.04 -7.02 9.17
CA LYS A 136 -2.09 -8.02 9.68
C LYS A 136 -2.70 -9.04 10.63
N ASP A 137 -3.70 -8.67 11.43
CA ASP A 137 -4.42 -9.59 12.32
C ASP A 137 -5.25 -10.60 11.52
N VAL A 138 -6.00 -10.12 10.52
CA VAL A 138 -6.81 -10.98 9.65
C VAL A 138 -5.91 -11.91 8.84
N THR A 139 -4.87 -11.37 8.22
CA THR A 139 -3.87 -12.15 7.47
C THR A 139 -3.31 -13.29 8.32
N LYS A 140 -2.80 -12.97 9.52
CA LYS A 140 -2.20 -13.99 10.41
C LYS A 140 -3.20 -15.06 10.84
N ARG A 141 -4.43 -14.70 11.15
CA ARG A 141 -5.48 -15.67 11.50
C ARG A 141 -5.78 -16.62 10.35
N LEU A 142 -5.84 -16.11 9.12
CA LEU A 142 -6.07 -16.95 7.94
C LEU A 142 -4.88 -17.86 7.66
N LEU A 143 -3.65 -17.37 7.81
CA LEU A 143 -2.44 -18.18 7.66
C LEU A 143 -2.38 -19.30 8.71
N VAL A 144 -2.70 -19.01 9.98
CA VAL A 144 -2.80 -20.02 11.03
C VAL A 144 -3.86 -21.07 10.69
N GLN A 145 -5.06 -20.63 10.23
CA GLN A 145 -6.11 -21.54 9.82
C GLN A 145 -5.71 -22.42 8.63
N ALA A 146 -4.85 -21.91 7.75
CA ALA A 146 -4.29 -22.67 6.62
C ALA A 146 -3.12 -23.59 7.04
N GLY A 147 -2.75 -23.63 8.32
CA GLY A 147 -1.64 -24.44 8.82
C GLY A 147 -0.25 -23.87 8.51
N LEU A 148 -0.18 -22.60 8.12
CA LEU A 148 1.09 -21.93 7.84
C LEU A 148 1.67 -21.31 9.12
N PRO A 149 2.99 -21.41 9.35
CA PRO A 149 3.61 -20.81 10.51
C PRO A 149 3.60 -19.30 10.41
N VAL A 150 3.25 -18.63 11.51
CA VAL A 150 3.34 -17.18 11.66
C VAL A 150 4.06 -16.83 12.95
N THR A 151 4.68 -15.68 13.00
CA THR A 151 5.23 -15.13 14.25
C THR A 151 4.14 -15.09 15.33
N PRO A 152 4.39 -15.59 16.54
CA PRO A 152 3.43 -15.49 17.65
C PRO A 152 3.00 -14.06 17.89
N PHE A 153 1.71 -13.86 18.12
CA PHE A 153 1.13 -12.52 18.25
C PHE A 153 -0.06 -12.46 19.20
N ILE A 154 -0.35 -11.27 19.68
CA ILE A 154 -1.53 -10.92 20.43
C ILE A 154 -2.19 -9.73 19.73
N THR A 155 -3.49 -9.82 19.49
CA THR A 155 -4.26 -8.66 19.00
C THR A 155 -4.84 -7.93 20.20
N LEU A 156 -4.69 -6.61 20.22
CA LEU A 156 -5.24 -5.74 21.25
C LEU A 156 -6.11 -4.65 20.62
N ARG A 157 -7.27 -4.39 21.18
CA ARG A 157 -8.17 -3.31 20.78
C ARG A 157 -8.09 -2.16 21.78
N ARG A 158 -8.43 -0.96 21.37
CA ARG A 158 -8.31 0.26 22.17
C ARG A 158 -9.02 0.20 23.54
N ASN A 159 -10.08 -0.58 23.66
CA ASN A 159 -10.86 -0.77 24.90
C ASN A 159 -10.41 -1.97 25.74
N GLU A 160 -9.38 -2.68 25.32
CA GLU A 160 -8.80 -3.81 26.03
C GLU A 160 -7.53 -3.35 26.75
N ASN A 161 -7.25 -3.93 27.90
CA ASN A 161 -6.04 -3.70 28.66
C ASN A 161 -5.29 -5.02 28.85
N LEU A 162 -3.98 -4.97 28.64
CA LEU A 162 -3.09 -6.10 28.85
C LEU A 162 -1.81 -5.57 29.49
N LEU A 163 -1.43 -6.17 30.61
CA LEU A 163 -0.23 -5.72 31.33
C LEU A 163 1.05 -6.12 30.59
N TYR A 164 2.09 -5.31 30.67
CA TYR A 164 3.41 -5.62 30.10
C TYR A 164 3.90 -7.03 30.50
N SER A 165 3.78 -7.38 31.79
CA SER A 165 4.17 -8.69 32.31
C SER A 165 3.42 -9.85 31.66
N GLU A 166 2.14 -9.67 31.30
CA GLU A 166 1.33 -10.69 30.62
C GLU A 166 1.76 -10.86 29.17
N VAL A 167 2.15 -9.75 28.49
CA VAL A 167 2.71 -9.79 27.14
C VAL A 167 4.04 -10.53 27.14
N VAL A 168 4.94 -10.17 28.05
CA VAL A 168 6.25 -10.83 28.19
C VAL A 168 6.09 -12.33 28.48
N ALA A 169 5.14 -12.72 29.31
CA ALA A 169 4.88 -14.13 29.59
C ALA A 169 4.45 -14.94 28.35
N ARG A 170 3.84 -14.31 27.35
CA ARG A 170 3.32 -14.96 26.13
C ARG A 170 4.27 -14.85 24.95
N LEU A 171 4.92 -13.70 24.76
CA LEU A 171 5.71 -13.39 23.57
C LEU A 171 7.23 -13.30 23.84
N GLY A 172 7.64 -13.24 25.11
CA GLY A 172 9.02 -12.93 25.48
C GLY A 172 9.32 -11.42 25.40
N SER A 173 10.58 -11.08 25.67
CA SER A 173 11.13 -9.71 25.51
C SER A 173 12.46 -9.82 24.78
N PRO A 174 12.74 -8.92 23.80
CA PRO A 174 11.86 -7.85 23.32
C PRO A 174 10.72 -8.36 22.44
N PHE A 175 9.69 -7.53 22.25
CA PHE A 175 8.59 -7.76 21.30
C PHE A 175 8.28 -6.47 20.53
N PHE A 176 7.50 -6.59 19.44
CA PHE A 176 7.07 -5.43 18.65
C PHE A 176 5.62 -5.07 18.94
N VAL A 177 5.32 -3.78 18.94
CA VAL A 177 3.97 -3.20 18.91
C VAL A 177 3.79 -2.52 17.56
N LYS A 178 2.68 -2.77 16.87
CA LYS A 178 2.41 -2.18 15.56
C LYS A 178 0.93 -2.04 15.25
N PRO A 179 0.52 -1.00 14.53
CA PRO A 179 -0.84 -0.89 13.95
C PRO A 179 -1.11 -2.08 13.02
N THR A 180 -2.37 -2.52 12.93
CA THR A 180 -2.70 -3.66 12.05
C THR A 180 -2.77 -3.27 10.58
N ARG A 181 -3.10 -2.00 10.25
CA ARG A 181 -3.42 -1.56 8.89
C ARG A 181 -2.53 -0.45 8.36
N GLU A 182 -1.38 -0.22 9.00
CA GLU A 182 -0.37 0.71 8.49
C GLU A 182 0.78 -0.03 7.78
N GLY A 183 1.44 0.68 6.85
CA GLY A 183 2.62 0.23 6.12
C GLY A 183 3.89 0.98 6.53
N SER A 184 4.99 0.73 5.83
CA SER A 184 6.27 1.46 5.92
C SER A 184 6.76 1.72 7.34
N SER A 185 6.59 0.74 8.23
CA SER A 185 6.98 0.80 9.65
C SER A 185 6.33 1.93 10.46
N LEU A 186 5.29 2.59 9.95
CA LEU A 186 4.60 3.66 10.67
C LEU A 186 3.96 3.13 11.96
N GLY A 187 4.34 3.72 13.10
CA GLY A 187 3.85 3.32 14.43
C GLY A 187 4.35 1.95 14.90
N VAL A 188 5.43 1.42 14.30
CA VAL A 188 6.10 0.20 14.77
C VAL A 188 7.12 0.55 15.83
N ALA A 189 7.03 -0.09 16.99
CA ALA A 189 7.97 0.08 18.09
C ALA A 189 8.46 -1.27 18.61
N LYS A 190 9.76 -1.37 18.89
CA LYS A 190 10.36 -2.49 19.61
C LYS A 190 10.41 -2.18 21.10
N VAL A 191 9.81 -3.05 21.89
CA VAL A 191 9.55 -2.86 23.33
C VAL A 191 10.43 -3.79 24.13
N ARG A 192 11.15 -3.22 25.14
CA ARG A 192 12.06 -3.94 26.04
C ARG A 192 11.67 -3.82 27.49
N ASN A 193 10.86 -2.80 27.83
CA ASN A 193 10.43 -2.49 29.19
C ASN A 193 9.02 -1.89 29.21
N GLU A 194 8.46 -1.68 30.39
CA GLU A 194 7.09 -1.23 30.57
C GLU A 194 6.87 0.22 30.11
N ASP A 195 7.84 1.11 30.27
CA ASP A 195 7.72 2.50 29.83
C ASP A 195 7.64 2.58 28.30
N GLU A 196 8.54 1.86 27.58
CA GLU A 196 8.48 1.71 26.12
C GLU A 196 7.16 1.10 25.66
N TYR A 197 6.60 0.16 26.44
CA TYR A 197 5.30 -0.45 26.13
C TYR A 197 4.16 0.56 26.15
N LEU A 198 4.08 1.38 27.20
CA LEU A 198 3.02 2.38 27.32
C LEU A 198 3.09 3.45 26.23
N GLU A 199 4.31 3.88 25.88
CA GLU A 199 4.52 4.81 24.76
C GLU A 199 4.12 4.19 23.41
N ALA A 200 4.57 2.96 23.16
CA ALA A 200 4.23 2.22 21.94
C ALA A 200 2.72 1.99 21.76
N LEU A 201 2.00 1.66 22.83
CA LEU A 201 0.54 1.55 22.81
C LEU A 201 -0.13 2.87 22.42
N LYS A 202 0.33 3.98 23.02
CA LYS A 202 -0.21 5.32 22.75
C LYS A 202 -0.02 5.69 21.29
N GLU A 203 1.18 5.48 20.75
CA GLU A 203 1.49 5.77 19.35
C GLU A 203 0.69 4.89 18.39
N ALA A 204 0.75 3.57 18.55
CA ALA A 204 0.05 2.65 17.67
C ALA A 204 -1.47 2.85 17.69
N PHE A 205 -2.07 3.10 18.85
CA PHE A 205 -3.50 3.43 18.97
C PHE A 205 -3.86 4.83 18.46
N SER A 206 -2.92 5.72 18.25
CA SER A 206 -3.21 7.00 17.56
C SER A 206 -3.49 6.78 16.08
N LEU A 207 -2.91 5.73 15.49
CA LEU A 207 -2.96 5.40 14.08
C LEU A 207 -4.07 4.38 13.75
N ASP A 208 -4.30 3.40 14.64
CA ASP A 208 -5.30 2.35 14.43
C ASP A 208 -6.09 2.07 15.73
N HIS A 209 -7.29 1.56 15.62
CA HIS A 209 -8.11 1.10 16.77
C HIS A 209 -7.79 -0.34 17.18
N LYS A 210 -7.00 -1.05 16.38
CA LYS A 210 -6.56 -2.43 16.58
C LYS A 210 -5.05 -2.50 16.32
N ILE A 211 -4.31 -3.11 17.23
CA ILE A 211 -2.87 -3.24 17.14
C ILE A 211 -2.44 -4.70 17.32
N LEU A 212 -1.24 -5.02 16.85
CA LEU A 212 -0.57 -6.28 17.11
C LEU A 212 0.59 -6.08 18.08
N LEU A 213 0.69 -6.99 19.04
CA LEU A 213 1.88 -7.27 19.82
C LEU A 213 2.50 -8.54 19.25
N GLU A 214 3.75 -8.54 18.85
CA GLU A 214 4.36 -9.61 18.08
C GLU A 214 5.73 -9.97 18.61
N GLN A 215 6.01 -11.27 18.77
CA GLN A 215 7.32 -11.73 19.21
C GLN A 215 8.43 -11.18 18.28
N ALA A 216 9.54 -10.73 18.85
CA ALA A 216 10.72 -10.36 18.06
C ALA A 216 11.42 -11.63 17.57
N ILE A 217 11.51 -11.78 16.27
CA ILE A 217 12.25 -12.86 15.62
C ILE A 217 13.58 -12.31 15.11
N ILE A 218 14.66 -13.00 15.45
CA ILE A 218 15.99 -12.71 14.91
C ILE A 218 16.17 -13.55 13.66
N GLY A 219 16.36 -12.94 12.52
CA GLY A 219 16.47 -13.63 11.24
C GLY A 219 16.78 -12.69 10.08
N ARG A 220 16.88 -13.25 8.90
CA ARG A 220 16.98 -12.49 7.65
C ARG A 220 15.58 -12.09 7.18
N GLU A 221 15.44 -10.89 6.69
CA GLU A 221 14.18 -10.40 6.10
C GLU A 221 14.17 -10.73 4.60
N ILE A 222 13.32 -11.67 4.21
CA ILE A 222 13.26 -12.17 2.84
C ILE A 222 11.90 -11.85 2.23
N GLU A 223 11.93 -11.29 1.02
CA GLU A 223 10.75 -11.01 0.23
C GLU A 223 10.66 -11.93 -0.98
N ALA A 224 9.45 -12.39 -1.28
CA ALA A 224 9.14 -13.18 -2.46
C ALA A 224 8.05 -12.49 -3.27
N ALA A 225 8.37 -12.05 -4.49
CA ALA A 225 7.37 -11.53 -5.41
C ALA A 225 6.55 -12.68 -6.02
N VAL A 226 5.23 -12.50 -6.08
CA VAL A 226 4.29 -13.47 -6.64
C VAL A 226 3.44 -12.79 -7.70
N LEU A 227 3.28 -13.42 -8.86
CA LEU A 227 2.48 -12.92 -9.96
C LEU A 227 1.55 -14.03 -10.48
N GLY A 228 0.30 -13.69 -10.75
CA GLY A 228 -0.70 -14.58 -11.33
C GLY A 228 -1.96 -14.70 -10.47
N ASN A 229 -2.99 -15.29 -11.05
CA ASN A 229 -4.29 -15.52 -10.41
C ASN A 229 -4.47 -17.01 -10.07
N ASP A 230 -4.96 -17.80 -11.02
CA ASP A 230 -5.29 -19.22 -10.79
C ASP A 230 -4.04 -20.12 -10.64
N SER A 231 -2.93 -19.69 -11.23
CA SER A 231 -1.63 -20.38 -11.16
C SER A 231 -0.52 -19.37 -10.83
N PRO A 232 -0.43 -18.92 -9.57
CA PRO A 232 0.55 -17.92 -9.19
C PRO A 232 1.98 -18.46 -9.31
N GLU A 233 2.86 -17.63 -9.87
CA GLU A 233 4.28 -17.92 -10.00
C GLU A 233 5.08 -17.08 -9.01
N VAL A 234 5.99 -17.73 -8.29
CA VAL A 234 6.93 -17.06 -7.37
C VAL A 234 8.20 -16.68 -8.13
N ALA A 235 8.71 -15.50 -7.90
CA ALA A 235 9.99 -15.07 -8.46
C ALA A 235 11.10 -16.07 -8.08
N LYS A 236 11.93 -16.44 -9.06
CA LYS A 236 13.03 -17.39 -8.86
C LYS A 236 14.14 -16.83 -7.96
N ILE A 237 14.28 -15.52 -7.90
CA ILE A 237 15.26 -14.81 -7.07
C ILE A 237 14.47 -14.06 -6.01
N LEU A 238 14.77 -14.30 -4.76
CA LEU A 238 14.18 -13.65 -3.61
C LEU A 238 14.95 -12.36 -3.29
N GLY A 239 14.23 -11.33 -2.81
CA GLY A 239 14.83 -10.14 -2.24
C GLY A 239 15.25 -10.36 -0.78
N GLU A 240 16.36 -9.77 -0.35
CA GLU A 240 16.74 -9.66 1.05
C GLU A 240 16.82 -8.20 1.43
N ILE A 241 16.10 -7.83 2.50
CA ILE A 241 16.17 -6.49 3.08
C ILE A 241 17.24 -6.49 4.16
N ILE A 242 18.22 -5.62 4.00
CA ILE A 242 19.25 -5.37 4.99
C ILE A 242 18.99 -4.00 5.60
N PRO A 243 18.34 -3.92 6.78
CA PRO A 243 18.00 -2.65 7.39
C PRO A 243 19.28 -1.92 7.86
N ASN A 244 19.31 -0.59 7.66
CA ASN A 244 20.40 0.26 8.16
C ASN A 244 20.24 0.61 9.65
N HIS A 245 19.12 0.26 10.26
CA HIS A 245 18.75 0.49 11.65
C HIS A 245 18.41 -0.83 12.33
N GLU A 246 17.95 -0.79 13.57
CA GLU A 246 17.64 -1.98 14.37
C GLU A 246 16.51 -2.84 13.75
N PHE A 247 15.63 -2.24 12.95
CA PHE A 247 14.59 -2.90 12.14
C PHE A 247 14.22 -2.01 10.94
N TYR A 248 13.56 -2.60 9.96
CA TYR A 248 13.11 -1.93 8.73
C TYR A 248 11.92 -1.00 8.97
#